data_9b6d330c8b4f014e4f544e0984adeff1
#
_entry.id   9b6d330c8b4f014e4f544e0984adeff1
#
_cell.length_a   1.000
_cell.length_b   1.000
_cell.length_c   1.000
_cell.angle_alpha   90.00
_cell.angle_beta   90.00
_cell.angle_gamma   90.00
#
_symmetry.space_group_name_H-M   'P 1'
#
loop_
_entity.id
_entity.type
_entity.pdbx_description
1 polymer ?
#
loop_
_entity_poly.entity_id
_entity_poly.type
_entity_poly.pdbx_seq_one_letter_code
_entity_poly.pdbx_strand_id
1 'polypeptide(L)'
;WDENWCCTGDGEDFRFYDPHPEFDNKKVAQVAEDLGIKLVGHHETGTQIANYESQMDKAFEYCKEHGIRVVKTGYVNDGSQNIKRYDKDGNLHMEWHHGQFMVEHFRKVLETSAKYEVSIVVHEPIKDTGFRRTYPNMVSREGARGQEFNGFMPKDYNNKPNHTTI
;
A
#
# COMPACT_ATOMS: atom_id res chain seq x y z
N TRP A 1 11.81 0.61 -4.99
CA TRP A 1 10.86 -0.31 -5.64
C TRP A 1 9.99 0.49 -6.53
N ASP A 2 9.95 0.06 -7.75
CA ASP A 2 9.14 0.69 -8.75
C ASP A 2 7.74 0.06 -8.75
N GLU A 3 6.76 0.82 -9.13
CA GLU A 3 5.35 0.46 -9.31
C GLU A 3 5.17 -0.79 -10.18
N ASN A 4 6.20 -1.15 -10.95
CA ASN A 4 6.17 -2.23 -11.92
C ASN A 4 6.64 -3.61 -11.40
N TRP A 5 6.99 -3.73 -10.13
CA TRP A 5 7.58 -4.99 -9.65
C TRP A 5 6.57 -6.13 -9.50
N CYS A 6 5.33 -5.81 -9.15
CA CYS A 6 4.28 -6.79 -8.90
C CYS A 6 3.02 -6.60 -9.74
N CYS A 7 2.93 -5.51 -10.50
CA CYS A 7 1.64 -5.13 -11.04
C CYS A 7 1.68 -4.96 -12.55
N THR A 8 0.79 -5.64 -13.26
CA THR A 8 0.52 -5.44 -14.67
C THR A 8 -0.85 -4.78 -14.82
N GLY A 9 -0.96 -3.71 -15.62
CA GLY A 9 -2.23 -3.04 -15.90
C GLY A 9 -2.28 -1.57 -15.49
N ASP A 10 -3.38 -0.92 -15.78
CA ASP A 10 -3.64 0.50 -15.55
C ASP A 10 -4.54 0.68 -14.32
N GLY A 11 -4.04 0.72 -13.14
CA GLY A 11 -4.79 1.00 -11.92
C GLY A 11 -6.03 0.14 -11.66
N GLU A 12 -7.01 0.15 -12.55
CA GLU A 12 -8.23 -0.67 -12.44
C GLU A 12 -7.95 -2.16 -12.69
N ASP A 13 -6.90 -2.48 -13.45
CA ASP A 13 -6.50 -3.84 -13.81
C ASP A 13 -5.26 -4.34 -13.06
N PHE A 14 -4.76 -3.60 -12.09
CA PHE A 14 -3.61 -4.03 -11.29
C PHE A 14 -3.87 -5.37 -10.63
N ARG A 15 -2.89 -6.28 -10.81
CA ARG A 15 -2.86 -7.59 -10.16
C ARG A 15 -1.70 -7.64 -9.19
N PHE A 16 -2.00 -7.69 -7.91
CA PHE A 16 -1.02 -7.59 -6.84
C PHE A 16 -0.27 -8.91 -6.54
N TYR A 17 -0.53 -9.93 -7.32
CA TYR A 17 0.11 -11.26 -7.25
C TYR A 17 0.70 -11.71 -8.59
N ASP A 18 0.71 -10.81 -9.59
CA ASP A 18 1.22 -11.10 -10.94
C ASP A 18 2.46 -10.21 -11.19
N PRO A 19 3.68 -10.76 -11.12
CA PRO A 19 4.89 -9.95 -11.25
C PRO A 19 5.04 -9.40 -12.65
N HIS A 20 5.62 -8.22 -12.76
CA HIS A 20 5.99 -7.68 -14.06
C HIS A 20 6.90 -8.66 -14.81
N PRO A 21 6.68 -8.90 -16.12
CA PRO A 21 7.42 -9.92 -16.89
C PRO A 21 8.94 -9.74 -16.89
N GLU A 22 9.41 -8.50 -16.73
CA GLU A 22 10.85 -8.18 -16.69
C GLU A 22 11.45 -8.34 -15.29
N PHE A 23 10.64 -8.64 -14.28
CA PHE A 23 11.09 -8.78 -12.90
C PHE A 23 11.01 -10.24 -12.44
N ASP A 24 12.17 -10.87 -12.31
CA ASP A 24 12.29 -12.27 -11.84
C ASP A 24 12.18 -12.33 -10.30
N ASN A 25 10.95 -12.30 -9.81
CA ASN A 25 10.66 -12.36 -8.38
C ASN A 25 11.24 -13.60 -7.71
N LYS A 26 11.25 -14.76 -8.38
CA LYS A 26 11.75 -16.02 -7.79
C LYS A 26 13.25 -15.95 -7.57
N LYS A 27 13.97 -15.41 -8.55
CA LYS A 27 15.42 -15.23 -8.44
C LYS A 27 15.77 -14.22 -7.36
N VAL A 28 15.03 -13.09 -7.30
CA VAL A 28 15.25 -12.07 -6.27
C VAL A 28 14.95 -12.61 -4.88
N ALA A 29 13.87 -13.37 -4.71
CA ALA A 29 13.52 -14.01 -3.45
C ALA A 29 14.60 -14.99 -3.00
N GLN A 30 15.10 -15.84 -3.91
CA GLN A 30 16.16 -16.79 -3.60
C GLN A 30 17.47 -16.12 -3.19
N VAL A 31 17.89 -15.09 -3.93
CA VAL A 31 19.11 -14.32 -3.58
C VAL A 31 18.95 -13.62 -2.23
N ALA A 32 17.79 -13.07 -1.95
CA ALA A 32 17.51 -12.44 -0.67
C ALA A 32 17.60 -13.46 0.48
N GLU A 33 17.05 -14.65 0.30
CA GLU A 33 17.11 -15.74 1.27
C GLU A 33 18.55 -16.16 1.53
N ASP A 34 19.33 -16.42 0.46
CA ASP A 34 20.74 -16.83 0.54
C ASP A 34 21.61 -15.81 1.27
N LEU A 35 21.30 -14.53 1.14
CA LEU A 35 22.00 -13.41 1.78
C LEU A 35 21.42 -13.02 3.15
N GLY A 36 20.34 -13.64 3.59
CA GLY A 36 19.64 -13.27 4.82
C GLY A 36 18.97 -11.89 4.80
N ILE A 37 18.68 -11.38 3.59
CA ILE A 37 18.02 -10.08 3.38
C ILE A 37 16.50 -10.29 3.39
N LYS A 38 15.77 -9.35 4.00
CA LYS A 38 14.31 -9.35 3.97
C LYS A 38 13.80 -8.43 2.86
N LEU A 39 12.88 -8.93 2.07
CA LEU A 39 12.23 -8.17 1.02
C LEU A 39 11.05 -7.38 1.58
N VAL A 40 10.89 -6.16 1.08
CA VAL A 40 9.72 -5.32 1.30
C VAL A 40 9.00 -5.15 -0.03
N GLY A 41 7.74 -5.53 -0.06
CA GLY A 41 6.87 -5.33 -1.22
C GLY A 41 6.19 -3.95 -1.20
N HIS A 42 5.62 -3.58 -2.33
CA HIS A 42 4.79 -2.37 -2.45
C HIS A 42 3.50 -2.71 -3.20
N HIS A 43 2.36 -2.43 -2.60
CA HIS A 43 1.05 -2.55 -3.22
C HIS A 43 0.50 -1.14 -3.45
N GLU A 44 0.83 -0.55 -4.60
CA GLU A 44 0.28 0.73 -5.01
C GLU A 44 -1.12 0.52 -5.61
N THR A 45 -2.14 1.08 -5.00
CA THR A 45 -3.53 0.83 -5.39
C THR A 45 -4.08 1.86 -6.38
N GLY A 46 -3.44 3.01 -6.52
CA GLY A 46 -3.92 4.08 -7.39
C GLY A 46 -5.39 4.47 -7.15
N THR A 47 -5.83 4.48 -5.89
CA THR A 47 -7.23 4.70 -5.48
C THR A 47 -8.22 3.56 -5.79
N GLN A 48 -7.77 2.49 -6.44
CA GLN A 48 -8.62 1.36 -6.84
C GLN A 48 -8.81 0.36 -5.68
N ILE A 49 -9.37 0.85 -4.59
CA ILE A 49 -9.51 0.10 -3.33
C ILE A 49 -10.35 -1.16 -3.49
N ALA A 50 -11.44 -1.09 -4.25
CA ALA A 50 -12.31 -2.24 -4.50
C ALA A 50 -11.57 -3.36 -5.27
N ASN A 51 -10.75 -2.98 -6.25
CA ASN A 51 -9.89 -3.92 -6.99
C ASN A 51 -8.88 -4.58 -6.04
N TYR A 52 -8.19 -3.79 -5.22
CA TYR A 52 -7.24 -4.32 -4.24
C TYR A 52 -7.92 -5.28 -3.25
N GLU A 53 -9.06 -4.89 -2.69
CA GLU A 53 -9.80 -5.73 -1.74
C GLU A 53 -10.24 -7.08 -2.31
N SER A 54 -10.58 -7.11 -3.60
CA SER A 54 -10.97 -8.35 -4.28
C SER A 54 -9.82 -9.34 -4.44
N GLN A 55 -8.58 -8.87 -4.36
CA GLN A 55 -7.35 -9.64 -4.59
C GLN A 55 -6.50 -9.84 -3.33
N MET A 56 -6.87 -9.22 -2.23
CA MET A 56 -6.01 -9.04 -1.06
C MET A 56 -5.49 -10.37 -0.48
N ASP A 57 -6.33 -11.40 -0.39
CA ASP A 57 -5.91 -12.71 0.08
C ASP A 57 -4.81 -13.31 -0.84
N LYS A 58 -5.02 -13.30 -2.15
CA LYS A 58 -4.03 -13.78 -3.12
C LYS A 58 -2.75 -12.96 -3.11
N ALA A 59 -2.86 -11.65 -2.95
CA ALA A 59 -1.71 -10.75 -2.91
C ALA A 59 -0.82 -11.03 -1.69
N PHE A 60 -1.39 -11.23 -0.52
CA PHE A 60 -0.61 -11.55 0.67
C PHE A 60 -0.12 -13.00 0.69
N GLU A 61 -0.89 -13.94 0.14
CA GLU A 61 -0.42 -15.31 -0.08
C GLU A 61 0.83 -15.33 -0.95
N TYR A 62 0.80 -14.61 -2.08
CA TYR A 62 1.95 -14.42 -2.96
C TYR A 62 3.16 -13.82 -2.22
N CYS A 63 2.96 -12.79 -1.42
CA CYS A 63 4.01 -12.21 -0.60
C CYS A 63 4.64 -13.25 0.35
N LYS A 64 3.81 -14.05 1.03
CA LYS A 64 4.26 -15.11 1.93
C LYS A 64 5.10 -16.16 1.21
N GLU A 65 4.66 -16.63 0.05
CA GLU A 65 5.33 -17.63 -0.77
C GLU A 65 6.70 -17.16 -1.29
N HIS A 66 6.85 -15.85 -1.52
CA HIS A 66 8.09 -15.25 -2.02
C HIS A 66 8.96 -14.62 -0.91
N GLY A 67 8.69 -14.93 0.35
CA GLY A 67 9.50 -14.45 1.48
C GLY A 67 9.35 -12.95 1.76
N ILE A 68 8.38 -12.29 1.18
CA ILE A 68 8.06 -10.88 1.42
C ILE A 68 7.26 -10.78 2.72
N ARG A 69 7.87 -10.23 3.76
CA ARG A 69 7.28 -10.18 5.11
C ARG A 69 6.82 -8.80 5.51
N VAL A 70 7.08 -7.80 4.70
CA VAL A 70 6.62 -6.43 4.90
C VAL A 70 6.10 -5.91 3.57
N VAL A 71 4.95 -5.27 3.59
CA VAL A 71 4.37 -4.61 2.40
C VAL A 71 4.08 -3.16 2.75
N LYS A 72 4.57 -2.26 1.89
CA LYS A 72 4.11 -0.87 1.87
C LYS A 72 2.83 -0.80 1.05
N THR A 73 1.76 -0.30 1.62
CA THR A 73 0.52 -0.05 0.90
C THR A 73 0.48 1.40 0.44
N GLY A 74 0.03 1.66 -0.78
CA GLY A 74 -0.09 3.01 -1.32
C GLY A 74 -1.49 3.29 -1.86
N TYR A 75 -1.90 4.55 -1.88
CA TYR A 75 -3.23 4.95 -2.30
C TYR A 75 -3.23 6.14 -3.25
N VAL A 76 -2.08 6.72 -3.54
CA VAL A 76 -1.85 7.86 -4.44
C VAL A 76 -3.00 8.87 -4.44
N ASN A 77 -3.47 9.22 -3.26
CA ASN A 77 -4.47 10.26 -3.14
C ASN A 77 -4.57 10.80 -1.72
N ASP A 78 -4.18 12.01 -1.58
CA ASP A 78 -3.97 12.73 -0.33
C ASP A 78 -5.25 13.28 0.32
N GLY A 79 -6.29 12.47 0.42
CA GLY A 79 -7.50 12.86 1.13
C GLY A 79 -8.61 13.43 0.24
N SER A 80 -8.56 13.16 -1.06
CA SER A 80 -9.66 13.52 -1.96
C SER A 80 -10.88 12.61 -1.79
N GLN A 81 -11.98 12.97 -2.43
CA GLN A 81 -13.24 12.21 -2.44
C GLN A 81 -13.39 11.41 -3.73
N ASN A 82 -12.36 10.71 -4.15
CA ASN A 82 -12.37 10.00 -5.43
C ASN A 82 -12.12 8.50 -5.33
N ILE A 83 -12.22 7.93 -4.14
CA ILE A 83 -12.13 6.49 -3.97
C ILE A 83 -13.45 5.87 -4.42
N LYS A 84 -13.38 5.09 -5.49
CA LYS A 84 -14.55 4.43 -6.06
C LYS A 84 -14.94 3.20 -5.23
N ARG A 85 -16.18 3.09 -4.84
CA ARG A 85 -16.79 1.91 -4.25
C ARG A 85 -18.07 1.55 -5.00
N TYR A 86 -18.28 0.28 -5.24
CA TYR A 86 -19.55 -0.22 -5.76
C TYR A 86 -20.31 -0.92 -4.62
N ASP A 87 -21.58 -0.62 -4.48
CA ASP A 87 -22.43 -1.33 -3.53
C ASP A 87 -22.88 -2.70 -4.08
N LYS A 88 -23.62 -3.44 -3.26
CA LYS A 88 -24.15 -4.77 -3.64
C LYS A 88 -25.06 -4.76 -4.88
N ASP A 89 -25.63 -3.61 -5.19
CA ASP A 89 -26.55 -3.43 -6.32
C ASP A 89 -25.79 -2.88 -7.56
N GLY A 90 -24.46 -2.69 -7.47
CA GLY A 90 -23.59 -2.21 -8.52
C GLY A 90 -23.57 -0.69 -8.69
N ASN A 91 -24.16 0.07 -7.77
CA ASN A 91 -24.13 1.53 -7.84
C ASN A 91 -22.78 2.07 -7.40
N LEU A 92 -22.26 3.06 -8.15
CA LEU A 92 -21.02 3.73 -7.83
C LEU A 92 -21.22 4.76 -6.71
N HIS A 93 -20.39 4.66 -5.69
CA HIS A 93 -20.22 5.64 -4.63
C HIS A 93 -18.82 6.22 -4.67
N MET A 94 -18.71 7.51 -4.40
CA MET A 94 -17.42 8.17 -4.23
C MET A 94 -17.16 8.36 -2.74
N GLU A 95 -16.14 7.69 -2.26
CA GLU A 95 -15.78 7.68 -0.85
C GLU A 95 -14.64 8.68 -0.57
N TRP A 96 -14.70 9.28 0.60
CA TRP A 96 -13.62 10.13 1.08
C TRP A 96 -12.52 9.29 1.73
N HIS A 97 -11.27 9.65 1.45
CA HIS A 97 -10.09 8.95 1.98
C HIS A 97 -10.10 8.78 3.52
N HIS A 98 -10.62 9.75 4.26
CA HIS A 98 -10.75 9.67 5.72
C HIS A 98 -12.15 9.26 6.20
N GLY A 99 -12.99 8.75 5.30
CA GLY A 99 -14.34 8.28 5.62
C GLY A 99 -14.38 6.87 6.23
N GLN A 100 -15.58 6.46 6.64
CA GLN A 100 -15.79 5.17 7.30
C GLN A 100 -15.36 3.98 6.43
N PHE A 101 -15.59 4.04 5.13
CA PHE A 101 -15.17 3.00 4.19
C PHE A 101 -13.66 2.75 4.26
N MET A 102 -12.85 3.81 4.27
CA MET A 102 -11.40 3.68 4.36
C MET A 102 -10.94 3.23 5.74
N VAL A 103 -11.60 3.62 6.81
CA VAL A 103 -11.31 3.09 8.15
C VAL A 103 -11.49 1.57 8.18
N GLU A 104 -12.55 1.07 7.59
CA GLU A 104 -12.82 -0.37 7.47
C GLU A 104 -11.81 -1.06 6.55
N HIS A 105 -11.45 -0.42 5.44
CA HIS A 105 -10.44 -0.90 4.52
C HIS A 105 -9.08 -1.07 5.21
N PHE A 106 -8.57 -0.05 5.90
CA PHE A 106 -7.30 -0.15 6.62
C PHE A 106 -7.30 -1.26 7.68
N ARG A 107 -8.42 -1.45 8.37
CA ARG A 107 -8.57 -2.59 9.29
C ARG A 107 -8.50 -3.92 8.55
N LYS A 108 -9.23 -4.06 7.46
CA LYS A 108 -9.25 -5.28 6.64
C LYS A 108 -7.86 -5.62 6.09
N VAL A 109 -7.09 -4.62 5.68
CA VAL A 109 -5.69 -4.83 5.27
C VAL A 109 -4.87 -5.44 6.38
N LEU A 110 -4.95 -4.90 7.60
CA LEU A 110 -4.19 -5.40 8.74
C LEU A 110 -4.63 -6.81 9.16
N GLU A 111 -5.92 -7.08 9.20
CA GLU A 111 -6.47 -8.38 9.55
C GLU A 111 -6.14 -9.46 8.50
N THR A 112 -6.20 -9.09 7.22
CA THR A 112 -5.88 -10.03 6.14
C THR A 112 -4.39 -10.30 6.08
N SER A 113 -3.54 -9.28 6.10
CA SER A 113 -2.09 -9.45 6.06
C SER A 113 -1.56 -10.29 7.24
N ALA A 114 -2.17 -10.15 8.42
CA ALA A 114 -1.81 -10.95 9.60
C ALA A 114 -1.99 -12.46 9.37
N LYS A 115 -3.01 -12.90 8.63
CA LYS A 115 -3.23 -14.32 8.30
C LYS A 115 -2.05 -14.92 7.51
N TYR A 116 -1.38 -14.07 6.75
CA TYR A 116 -0.24 -14.46 5.90
C TYR A 116 1.12 -14.10 6.53
N GLU A 117 1.12 -13.65 7.78
CA GLU A 117 2.35 -13.26 8.50
C GLU A 117 3.10 -12.11 7.83
N VAL A 118 2.35 -11.17 7.23
CA VAL A 118 2.88 -9.98 6.55
C VAL A 118 2.60 -8.74 7.41
N SER A 119 3.63 -7.95 7.62
CA SER A 119 3.54 -6.65 8.29
C SER A 119 3.28 -5.53 7.28
N ILE A 120 2.65 -4.46 7.73
CA ILE A 120 2.23 -3.36 6.87
C ILE A 120 2.92 -2.05 7.27
N VAL A 121 3.51 -1.40 6.27
CA VAL A 121 3.87 0.02 6.28
C VAL A 121 2.74 0.76 5.58
N VAL A 122 1.95 1.51 6.33
CA VAL A 122 0.79 2.20 5.77
C VAL A 122 1.22 3.52 5.15
N HIS A 123 1.02 3.66 3.84
CA HIS A 123 1.27 4.89 3.10
C HIS A 123 -0.05 5.67 2.95
N GLU A 124 0.04 7.00 2.99
CA GLU A 124 -1.13 7.90 2.98
C GLU A 124 -2.23 7.46 3.97
N PRO A 125 -1.88 7.27 5.24
CA PRO A 125 -2.79 6.71 6.22
C PRO A 125 -3.94 7.67 6.55
N ILE A 126 -5.05 7.11 6.99
CA ILE A 126 -6.05 7.87 7.73
C ILE A 126 -5.46 8.39 9.06
N LYS A 127 -6.17 9.29 9.73
CA LYS A 127 -5.81 9.72 11.09
C LYS A 127 -5.61 8.49 12.01
N ASP A 128 -4.66 8.60 12.90
CA ASP A 128 -4.36 7.53 13.86
C ASP A 128 -5.57 7.29 14.78
N THR A 129 -6.16 6.11 14.64
CA THR A 129 -7.30 5.64 15.43
C THR A 129 -6.90 4.65 16.53
N GLY A 130 -5.59 4.47 16.75
CA GLY A 130 -5.05 3.50 17.70
C GLY A 130 -4.83 2.10 17.12
N PHE A 131 -4.99 1.91 15.83
CA PHE A 131 -4.80 0.61 15.16
C PHE A 131 -3.44 -0.03 15.47
N ARG A 132 -2.38 0.75 15.52
CA ARG A 132 -1.03 0.26 15.86
C ARG A 132 -0.91 -0.39 17.25
N ARG A 133 -1.85 -0.12 18.15
CA ARG A 133 -1.91 -0.77 19.46
C ARG A 133 -2.69 -2.07 19.45
N THR A 134 -3.60 -2.20 18.49
CA THR A 134 -4.45 -3.38 18.31
C THR A 134 -3.83 -4.38 17.37
N TYR A 135 -3.18 -3.88 16.30
CA TYR A 135 -2.61 -4.69 15.24
C TYR A 135 -1.08 -4.55 15.21
N PRO A 136 -0.34 -5.47 15.84
CA PRO A 136 1.13 -5.38 15.94
C PRO A 136 1.85 -5.50 14.60
N ASN A 137 1.18 -6.02 13.57
CA ASN A 137 1.69 -6.07 12.20
C ASN A 137 1.64 -4.71 11.47
N MET A 138 1.05 -3.67 12.07
CA MET A 138 1.16 -2.29 11.60
C MET A 138 2.47 -1.69 12.11
N VAL A 139 3.55 -1.79 11.33
CA VAL A 139 4.90 -1.44 11.79
C VAL A 139 5.22 0.05 11.66
N SER A 140 4.68 0.73 10.66
CA SER A 140 4.83 2.18 10.51
C SER A 140 3.73 2.80 9.66
N ARG A 141 3.74 4.14 9.63
CA ARG A 141 2.80 4.97 8.88
C ARG A 141 3.56 6.10 8.19
N GLU A 142 3.32 6.31 6.92
CA GLU A 142 3.85 7.44 6.17
C GLU A 142 2.72 8.46 5.92
N GLY A 143 2.50 9.34 6.90
CA GLY A 143 1.48 10.37 6.83
C GLY A 143 2.02 11.79 6.90
N ALA A 144 3.35 11.91 6.99
CA ALA A 144 4.01 13.21 6.99
C ALA A 144 4.49 13.55 5.58
N ARG A 145 4.49 14.84 5.29
CA ARG A 145 5.05 15.38 4.05
C ARG A 145 6.56 15.24 4.07
N GLY A 146 7.08 14.22 3.40
CA GLY A 146 8.49 13.90 3.36
C GLY A 146 9.29 14.74 2.34
N GLN A 147 10.60 14.53 2.29
CA GLN A 147 11.52 15.22 1.37
C GLN A 147 11.23 14.95 -0.11
N GLU A 148 10.53 13.91 -0.45
CA GLU A 148 10.04 13.61 -1.78
C GLU A 148 9.32 14.82 -2.40
N PHE A 149 8.56 15.55 -1.60
CA PHE A 149 7.89 16.78 -2.02
C PHE A 149 8.83 17.87 -2.55
N ASN A 150 10.11 17.82 -2.21
CA ASN A 150 11.09 18.75 -2.77
C ASN A 150 11.28 18.56 -4.28
N GLY A 151 10.99 17.38 -4.81
CA GLY A 151 11.01 17.08 -6.25
C GLY A 151 9.78 17.57 -7.00
N PHE A 152 8.65 17.70 -6.33
CA PHE A 152 7.37 18.07 -6.94
C PHE A 152 7.05 19.56 -6.83
N MET A 153 7.69 20.26 -5.90
CA MET A 153 7.39 21.65 -5.62
C MET A 153 8.17 22.61 -6.53
N PRO A 154 7.59 23.77 -6.90
CA PRO A 154 8.34 24.84 -7.56
C PRO A 154 9.61 25.19 -6.80
N LYS A 155 10.65 25.62 -7.51
CA LYS A 155 11.97 25.91 -6.92
C LYS A 155 11.95 27.00 -5.85
N ASP A 156 10.97 27.88 -5.90
CA ASP A 156 10.75 29.00 -4.97
C ASP A 156 9.79 28.66 -3.81
N TYR A 157 9.37 27.40 -3.71
CA TYR A 157 8.46 26.97 -2.65
C TYR A 157 9.19 26.94 -1.28
N ASN A 158 8.72 27.77 -0.36
CA ASN A 158 9.40 28.01 0.92
C ASN A 158 9.05 27.00 2.02
N ASN A 159 7.97 26.24 1.86
CA ASN A 159 7.52 25.27 2.88
C ASN A 159 8.02 23.86 2.55
N LYS A 160 9.32 23.70 2.43
CA LYS A 160 9.94 22.39 2.19
C LYS A 160 9.95 21.56 3.45
N PRO A 161 9.60 20.28 3.35
CA PRO A 161 9.71 19.37 4.48
C PRO A 161 11.15 19.23 4.93
N ASN A 162 11.36 19.18 6.23
CA ASN A 162 12.64 18.89 6.82
C ASN A 162 12.45 18.15 8.17
N HIS A 163 13.52 17.54 8.66
CA HIS A 163 13.49 16.72 9.88
C HIS A 163 13.14 17.47 11.17
N THR A 164 13.10 18.79 11.15
CA THR A 164 12.75 19.61 12.32
C THR A 164 11.26 19.94 12.39
N THR A 165 10.53 19.70 11.30
CA THR A 165 9.10 20.03 11.18
C THR A 165 8.20 18.79 11.08
N ILE A 166 8.77 17.61 11.12
CA ILE A 166 8.07 16.31 11.02
C ILE A 166 8.04 15.63 12.38
#